data_d1aa06fcf427155c49145f750ab0144c
#
_entry.id   d1aa06fcf427155c49145f750ab0144c
#
_cell.length_a   1.000
_cell.length_b   1.000
_cell.length_c   1.000
_cell.angle_alpha   90.00
_cell.angle_beta   90.00
_cell.angle_gamma   90.00
#
_symmetry.space_group_name_H-M   'P 1'
#
loop_
_entity.id
_entity.type
_entity.pdbx_description
1 polymer ?
#
loop_
_entity_poly.entity_id
_entity_poly.type
_entity_poly.pdbx_seq_one_letter_code
_entity_poly.pdbx_strand_id
1 'polypeptide(L)'
;ISGLSLRANTKKRRDELKERIDKIPEQINSIMRLVQSRQSLEDKICDDLDEGIKLFGRPRQCKVIKKNSIKTTKLSFRVLVTQSSVKKMMVGSNAVGIVQDEVIGYFPEVTSDDLILVVNDAGYVFNMDLSKTLISDASQKGHALIDTIGMGGNAVHAICIKKDELEDAATKRLIMFTKNGIIKATPMEEFLKCRTNLQGIVLNDGDKVCHAYVSDTEHDTTRLVYTNGGMGLIVDMKQVTTTARLTKGTVHLSLPNDEVCGVCTTDQQEVCVITTKGYAKRCELDEILIGKKRKADMIRLTSLGEGDQVFKITPMDPRASHGTKLMVY
;
A
#
# COMPACT_ATOMS: atom_id res chain seq x y z
N ILE A 1 77.66 -44.30 -9.38
CA ILE A 1 76.58 -43.78 -10.29
C ILE A 1 75.52 -43.08 -9.46
N SER A 2 75.19 -43.50 -8.26
CA SER A 2 74.15 -42.92 -7.39
C SER A 2 74.49 -41.51 -6.88
N GLY A 3 75.74 -41.16 -6.65
CA GLY A 3 76.18 -39.85 -6.13
C GLY A 3 76.09 -38.73 -7.14
N LEU A 4 76.27 -39.03 -8.44
CA LEU A 4 76.15 -38.09 -9.56
C LEU A 4 74.67 -37.76 -9.83
N SER A 5 73.79 -38.75 -9.70
CA SER A 5 72.33 -38.55 -9.86
C SER A 5 71.74 -37.67 -8.78
N LEU A 6 72.18 -37.84 -7.53
CA LEU A 6 71.72 -37.01 -6.40
C LEU A 6 72.20 -35.56 -6.50
N ARG A 7 73.45 -35.29 -6.95
CA ARG A 7 73.96 -33.96 -7.17
C ARG A 7 73.27 -33.23 -8.36
N ALA A 8 72.96 -33.96 -9.44
CA ALA A 8 72.25 -33.39 -10.56
C ALA A 8 70.80 -33.05 -10.18
N ASN A 9 70.11 -33.92 -9.43
CA ASN A 9 68.77 -33.61 -8.95
C ASN A 9 68.70 -32.47 -7.96
N THR A 10 69.68 -32.37 -7.03
CA THR A 10 69.75 -31.20 -6.10
C THR A 10 70.10 -29.93 -6.80
N LYS A 11 70.97 -29.93 -7.83
CA LYS A 11 71.26 -28.75 -8.64
C LYS A 11 70.06 -28.30 -9.39
N LYS A 12 69.36 -29.18 -10.10
CA LYS A 12 68.14 -28.91 -10.87
C LYS A 12 67.05 -28.30 -9.96
N ARG A 13 66.83 -28.90 -8.80
CA ARG A 13 65.83 -28.40 -7.85
C ARG A 13 66.22 -27.03 -7.28
N ARG A 14 67.48 -26.75 -7.08
CA ARG A 14 67.99 -25.45 -6.62
C ARG A 14 67.76 -24.37 -7.71
N ASP A 15 68.02 -24.71 -8.97
CA ASP A 15 67.87 -23.81 -10.07
C ASP A 15 66.34 -23.52 -10.33
N GLU A 16 65.50 -24.51 -10.22
CA GLU A 16 64.03 -24.37 -10.21
C GLU A 16 63.55 -23.45 -9.09
N LEU A 17 64.12 -23.59 -7.89
CA LEU A 17 63.72 -22.73 -6.77
C LEU A 17 64.20 -21.30 -6.92
N LYS A 18 65.43 -21.09 -7.50
CA LYS A 18 65.93 -19.76 -7.83
C LYS A 18 65.02 -19.08 -8.85
N GLU A 19 64.66 -19.75 -9.96
CA GLU A 19 63.76 -19.23 -10.98
C GLU A 19 62.37 -18.87 -10.38
N ARG A 20 61.87 -19.67 -9.43
CA ARG A 20 60.62 -19.32 -8.72
C ARG A 20 60.79 -18.09 -7.81
N ILE A 21 61.92 -17.95 -7.11
CA ILE A 21 62.23 -16.79 -6.26
C ILE A 21 62.33 -15.54 -7.11
N ASP A 22 62.99 -15.60 -8.24
CA ASP A 22 63.17 -14.46 -9.16
C ASP A 22 61.84 -14.00 -9.77
N LYS A 23 60.84 -14.89 -9.95
CA LYS A 23 59.51 -14.58 -10.46
C LYS A 23 58.60 -13.97 -9.38
N ILE A 24 58.83 -14.20 -8.07
CA ILE A 24 58.02 -13.71 -6.98
C ILE A 24 57.89 -12.16 -6.98
N PRO A 25 58.97 -11.37 -7.10
CA PRO A 25 58.85 -9.93 -7.13
C PRO A 25 57.99 -9.40 -8.28
N GLU A 26 58.05 -10.01 -9.44
CA GLU A 26 57.20 -9.67 -10.58
C GLU A 26 55.74 -9.94 -10.33
N GLN A 27 55.45 -11.09 -9.69
CA GLN A 27 54.07 -11.45 -9.29
C GLN A 27 53.56 -10.49 -8.19
N ILE A 28 54.36 -10.15 -7.22
CA ILE A 28 54.00 -9.16 -6.17
C ILE A 28 53.68 -7.82 -6.82
N ASN A 29 54.54 -7.33 -7.73
CA ASN A 29 54.33 -6.06 -8.40
C ASN A 29 53.06 -6.05 -9.27
N SER A 30 52.75 -7.16 -9.94
CA SER A 30 51.54 -7.28 -10.75
C SER A 30 50.28 -7.24 -9.86
N ILE A 31 50.32 -7.96 -8.71
CA ILE A 31 49.22 -7.96 -7.75
C ILE A 31 49.05 -6.56 -7.13
N MET A 32 50.15 -5.90 -6.76
CA MET A 32 50.08 -4.55 -6.21
C MET A 32 49.45 -3.55 -7.20
N ARG A 33 49.78 -3.62 -8.48
CA ARG A 33 49.15 -2.77 -9.50
C ARG A 33 47.65 -3.03 -9.61
N LEU A 34 47.21 -4.29 -9.54
CA LEU A 34 45.79 -4.65 -9.57
C LEU A 34 45.03 -4.08 -8.34
N VAL A 35 45.64 -4.16 -7.16
CA VAL A 35 45.01 -3.68 -5.90
C VAL A 35 44.95 -2.16 -5.82
N GLN A 36 45.98 -1.47 -6.38
CA GLN A 36 46.03 0.00 -6.35
C GLN A 36 45.13 0.72 -7.33
N SER A 37 44.68 0.04 -8.40
CA SER A 37 43.80 0.62 -9.40
C SER A 37 42.49 -0.16 -9.51
N ARG A 38 41.41 0.51 -9.16
CA ARG A 38 40.06 -0.07 -9.32
C ARG A 38 39.78 -0.51 -10.76
N GLN A 39 40.20 0.32 -11.72
CA GLN A 39 40.01 0.01 -13.14
C GLN A 39 40.74 -1.27 -13.54
N SER A 40 42.01 -1.43 -13.13
CA SER A 40 42.81 -2.63 -13.43
C SER A 40 42.23 -3.90 -12.78
N LEU A 41 41.59 -3.75 -11.62
CA LEU A 41 40.89 -4.86 -10.98
C LEU A 41 39.61 -5.25 -11.74
N GLU A 42 38.84 -4.25 -12.16
CA GLU A 42 37.62 -4.45 -12.98
C GLU A 42 37.99 -5.11 -14.33
N ASP A 43 39.02 -4.65 -15.00
CA ASP A 43 39.52 -5.23 -16.28
C ASP A 43 39.94 -6.69 -16.08
N LYS A 44 40.66 -7.00 -14.99
CA LYS A 44 41.07 -8.37 -14.68
C LYS A 44 39.88 -9.30 -14.39
N ILE A 45 38.88 -8.80 -13.66
CA ILE A 45 37.64 -9.54 -13.40
C ILE A 45 36.90 -9.81 -14.73
N CYS A 46 36.83 -8.85 -15.63
CA CYS A 46 36.23 -9.02 -16.95
C CYS A 46 36.96 -10.08 -17.76
N ASP A 47 38.31 -10.05 -17.81
CA ASP A 47 39.13 -11.04 -18.49
C ASP A 47 38.89 -12.47 -17.94
N ASP A 48 38.90 -12.63 -16.62
CA ASP A 48 38.65 -13.93 -15.97
C ASP A 48 37.24 -14.45 -16.22
N LEU A 49 36.23 -13.54 -16.25
CA LEU A 49 34.86 -13.89 -16.63
C LEU A 49 34.76 -14.32 -18.10
N ASP A 50 35.43 -13.62 -19.01
CA ASP A 50 35.47 -13.95 -20.44
C ASP A 50 36.14 -15.31 -20.68
N GLU A 51 37.22 -15.62 -19.94
CA GLU A 51 37.84 -16.94 -19.98
C GLU A 51 36.90 -18.02 -19.50
N GLY A 52 36.21 -17.77 -18.37
CA GLY A 52 35.17 -18.66 -17.82
C GLY A 52 34.03 -18.89 -18.82
N ILE A 53 33.60 -17.83 -19.53
CA ILE A 53 32.57 -17.93 -20.57
C ILE A 53 33.05 -18.78 -21.75
N LYS A 54 34.31 -18.66 -22.16
CA LYS A 54 34.89 -19.47 -23.25
C LYS A 54 34.95 -20.96 -22.89
N LEU A 55 35.29 -21.27 -21.65
CA LEU A 55 35.43 -22.66 -21.17
C LEU A 55 34.09 -23.36 -20.82
N PHE A 56 33.18 -22.63 -20.20
CA PHE A 56 31.97 -23.19 -19.62
C PHE A 56 30.67 -22.56 -20.15
N GLY A 57 30.78 -21.51 -20.96
CA GLY A 57 29.64 -20.78 -21.49
C GLY A 57 28.77 -21.64 -22.40
N ARG A 58 27.46 -21.54 -22.20
CA ARG A 58 26.46 -22.14 -23.08
C ARG A 58 25.75 -21.03 -23.87
N PRO A 59 25.28 -21.30 -25.11
CA PRO A 59 24.48 -20.35 -25.85
C PRO A 59 23.28 -19.91 -24.99
N ARG A 60 23.07 -18.59 -24.94
CA ARG A 60 21.95 -18.03 -24.18
C ARG A 60 20.63 -18.47 -24.80
N GLN A 61 19.76 -19.09 -23.99
CA GLN A 61 18.42 -19.52 -24.42
C GLN A 61 17.42 -18.36 -24.43
N CYS A 62 17.68 -17.28 -23.66
CA CYS A 62 16.79 -16.12 -23.56
C CYS A 62 17.34 -14.91 -24.31
N LYS A 63 16.48 -14.19 -25.02
CA LYS A 63 16.85 -12.93 -25.67
C LYS A 63 17.01 -11.80 -24.66
N VAL A 64 18.14 -11.12 -24.63
CA VAL A 64 18.33 -9.92 -23.82
C VAL A 64 17.72 -8.75 -24.54
N ILE A 65 16.75 -8.11 -23.92
CA ILE A 65 16.14 -6.87 -24.41
C ILE A 65 16.66 -5.73 -23.52
N LYS A 66 17.18 -4.66 -24.17
CA LYS A 66 17.57 -3.46 -23.42
C LYS A 66 16.32 -2.86 -22.76
N LYS A 67 16.43 -2.45 -21.49
CA LYS A 67 15.30 -1.88 -20.70
C LYS A 67 14.57 -0.76 -21.46
N ASN A 68 15.29 0.07 -22.22
CA ASN A 68 14.72 1.17 -23.00
C ASN A 68 14.03 0.74 -24.31
N SER A 69 14.16 -0.53 -24.73
CA SER A 69 13.50 -1.05 -25.95
C SER A 69 12.16 -1.74 -25.66
N ILE A 70 11.85 -1.94 -24.38
CA ILE A 70 10.54 -2.42 -23.96
C ILE A 70 9.61 -1.20 -23.98
N LYS A 71 8.85 -1.05 -25.06
CA LYS A 71 7.65 -0.19 -25.00
C LYS A 71 6.70 -0.89 -24.03
N THR A 72 6.75 -0.50 -22.78
CA THR A 72 5.74 -0.89 -21.79
C THR A 72 4.44 -0.23 -22.24
N THR A 73 3.63 -0.94 -22.96
CA THR A 73 2.20 -0.61 -23.04
C THR A 73 1.71 -0.62 -21.62
N LYS A 74 1.36 0.56 -21.09
CA LYS A 74 0.74 0.65 -19.76
C LYS A 74 -0.53 -0.20 -19.82
N LEU A 75 -0.52 -1.33 -19.14
CA LEU A 75 -1.69 -2.17 -19.02
C LEU A 75 -2.58 -1.56 -17.94
N SER A 76 -3.83 -1.30 -18.31
CA SER A 76 -4.85 -0.87 -17.37
C SER A 76 -5.58 -2.09 -16.81
N PHE A 77 -5.84 -2.07 -15.54
CA PHE A 77 -6.53 -3.12 -14.80
C PHE A 77 -7.74 -2.53 -14.08
N ARG A 78 -8.71 -3.39 -13.82
CA ARG A 78 -9.78 -3.15 -12.87
C ARG A 78 -9.46 -3.91 -11.60
N VAL A 79 -9.51 -3.24 -10.45
CA VAL A 79 -9.20 -3.86 -9.17
C VAL A 79 -10.39 -3.70 -8.23
N LEU A 80 -10.80 -4.80 -7.64
CA LEU A 80 -11.81 -4.87 -6.60
C LEU A 80 -11.14 -5.43 -5.34
N VAL A 81 -11.30 -4.73 -4.24
CA VAL A 81 -10.79 -5.16 -2.93
C VAL A 81 -11.98 -5.38 -2.01
N THR A 82 -12.02 -6.55 -1.37
CA THR A 82 -13.00 -6.90 -0.35
C THR A 82 -12.35 -6.94 1.03
N GLN A 83 -13.10 -7.23 2.07
CA GLN A 83 -12.56 -7.35 3.43
C GLN A 83 -11.44 -8.42 3.54
N SER A 84 -11.49 -9.48 2.72
CA SER A 84 -10.54 -10.60 2.81
C SER A 84 -9.77 -10.88 1.52
N SER A 85 -10.22 -10.36 0.37
CA SER A 85 -9.66 -10.73 -0.93
C SER A 85 -9.45 -9.55 -1.88
N VAL A 86 -8.65 -9.78 -2.92
CA VAL A 86 -8.44 -8.85 -4.03
C VAL A 86 -8.69 -9.55 -5.36
N LYS A 87 -9.31 -8.86 -6.28
CA LYS A 87 -9.58 -9.32 -7.63
C LYS A 87 -9.05 -8.30 -8.62
N LYS A 88 -8.01 -8.68 -9.36
CA LYS A 88 -7.41 -7.87 -10.43
C LYS A 88 -7.84 -8.43 -11.77
N MET A 89 -8.48 -7.63 -12.59
CA MET A 89 -9.03 -8.02 -13.88
C MET A 89 -8.51 -7.10 -14.99
N MET A 90 -8.46 -7.61 -16.22
CA MET A 90 -8.16 -6.76 -17.38
C MET A 90 -9.34 -5.81 -17.67
N VAL A 91 -9.03 -4.59 -18.10
CA VAL A 91 -10.04 -3.63 -18.57
C VAL A 91 -10.70 -4.21 -19.83
N GLY A 92 -12.03 -4.18 -19.88
CA GLY A 92 -12.83 -4.76 -20.97
C GLY A 92 -13.72 -5.94 -20.56
N SER A 93 -13.50 -6.55 -19.39
CA SER A 93 -14.43 -7.49 -18.79
C SER A 93 -15.59 -6.72 -18.15
N ASN A 94 -16.82 -6.88 -18.65
CA ASN A 94 -17.99 -6.19 -18.10
C ASN A 94 -18.55 -6.82 -16.82
N ALA A 95 -18.08 -8.01 -16.44
CA ALA A 95 -18.56 -8.72 -15.27
C ALA A 95 -17.57 -8.57 -14.10
N VAL A 96 -18.05 -8.07 -12.98
CA VAL A 96 -17.28 -8.06 -11.71
C VAL A 96 -17.25 -9.46 -11.08
N GLY A 97 -18.21 -10.32 -11.51
CA GLY A 97 -18.36 -11.69 -11.01
C GLY A 97 -18.89 -11.76 -9.57
N ILE A 98 -18.83 -12.96 -9.00
CA ILE A 98 -19.31 -13.21 -7.64
C ILE A 98 -18.33 -12.63 -6.64
N VAL A 99 -18.81 -11.78 -5.75
CA VAL A 99 -18.09 -11.25 -4.58
C VAL A 99 -18.72 -11.86 -3.33
N GLN A 100 -17.91 -12.43 -2.45
CA GLN A 100 -18.42 -13.12 -1.24
C GLN A 100 -18.45 -12.21 -0.02
N ASP A 101 -17.54 -11.21 0.02
CA ASP A 101 -17.37 -10.31 1.15
C ASP A 101 -17.75 -8.88 0.76
N GLU A 102 -17.89 -8.01 1.76
CA GLU A 102 -18.12 -6.60 1.56
C GLU A 102 -17.01 -5.95 0.72
N VAL A 103 -17.42 -5.19 -0.30
CA VAL A 103 -16.49 -4.44 -1.16
C VAL A 103 -16.05 -3.18 -0.43
N ILE A 104 -14.75 -3.09 -0.16
CA ILE A 104 -14.14 -1.93 0.53
C ILE A 104 -13.41 -0.97 -0.43
N GLY A 105 -13.19 -1.38 -1.66
CA GLY A 105 -12.60 -0.55 -2.70
C GLY A 105 -12.85 -1.11 -4.10
N TYR A 106 -13.24 -0.21 -5.01
CA TYR A 106 -13.43 -0.54 -6.42
C TYR A 106 -12.74 0.51 -7.28
N PHE A 107 -11.81 0.07 -8.09
CA PHE A 107 -10.98 0.91 -8.95
C PHE A 107 -11.15 0.45 -10.39
N PRO A 108 -11.98 1.15 -11.20
CA PRO A 108 -12.35 0.72 -12.54
C PRO A 108 -11.18 0.76 -13.53
N GLU A 109 -10.22 1.64 -13.29
CA GLU A 109 -9.03 1.79 -14.12
C GLU A 109 -7.82 2.18 -13.28
N VAL A 110 -6.89 1.23 -13.15
CA VAL A 110 -5.58 1.41 -12.49
C VAL A 110 -4.49 0.83 -13.36
N THR A 111 -3.30 1.39 -13.28
CA THR A 111 -2.12 0.90 -14.00
C THR A 111 -1.19 0.15 -13.04
N SER A 112 -0.19 -0.55 -13.59
CA SER A 112 0.84 -1.21 -12.77
C SER A 112 1.71 -0.23 -11.97
N ASP A 113 1.67 1.05 -12.33
CA ASP A 113 2.48 2.10 -11.69
C ASP A 113 1.74 2.79 -10.54
N ASP A 114 0.41 2.60 -10.44
CA ASP A 114 -0.42 3.14 -9.37
C ASP A 114 -0.24 2.35 -8.08
N LEU A 115 -0.42 3.01 -6.95
CA LEU A 115 -0.28 2.44 -5.62
C LEU A 115 -1.65 2.18 -5.01
N ILE A 116 -1.90 0.95 -4.58
CA ILE A 116 -3.06 0.64 -3.75
C ILE A 116 -2.61 0.41 -2.32
N LEU A 117 -3.15 1.20 -1.39
CA LEU A 117 -2.98 1.02 0.03
C LEU A 117 -4.22 0.34 0.60
N VAL A 118 -4.01 -0.67 1.41
CA VAL A 118 -5.09 -1.36 2.13
C VAL A 118 -4.89 -1.14 3.62
N VAL A 119 -5.90 -0.63 4.29
CA VAL A 119 -5.91 -0.39 5.75
C VAL A 119 -6.71 -1.49 6.40
N ASN A 120 -6.16 -2.14 7.43
CA ASN A 120 -6.88 -3.14 8.21
C ASN A 120 -7.46 -2.59 9.51
N ASP A 121 -8.35 -3.36 10.15
CA ASP A 121 -9.01 -3.01 11.40
C ASP A 121 -8.05 -2.88 12.59
N ALA A 122 -6.86 -3.47 12.52
CA ALA A 122 -5.81 -3.33 13.53
C ALA A 122 -4.92 -2.07 13.35
N GLY A 123 -5.23 -1.21 12.35
CA GLY A 123 -4.52 0.04 12.13
C GLY A 123 -3.20 -0.08 11.39
N TYR A 124 -3.00 -1.18 10.66
CA TYR A 124 -1.86 -1.34 9.76
C TYR A 124 -2.24 -0.96 8.33
N VAL A 125 -1.28 -0.41 7.63
CA VAL A 125 -1.36 -0.02 6.21
C VAL A 125 -0.46 -0.94 5.41
N PHE A 126 -1.02 -1.57 4.41
CA PHE A 126 -0.33 -2.48 3.50
C PHE A 126 -0.25 -1.86 2.12
N ASN A 127 0.92 -1.96 1.51
CA ASN A 127 1.15 -1.56 0.13
C ASN A 127 0.93 -2.75 -0.79
N MET A 128 -0.02 -2.63 -1.72
CA MET A 128 -0.29 -3.65 -2.72
C MET A 128 0.41 -3.30 -4.03
N ASP A 129 1.41 -4.09 -4.38
CA ASP A 129 2.11 -4.01 -5.66
C ASP A 129 1.29 -4.71 -6.74
N LEU A 130 0.66 -3.92 -7.60
CA LEU A 130 -0.17 -4.45 -8.70
C LEU A 130 0.62 -5.25 -9.72
N SER A 131 1.94 -5.05 -9.82
CA SER A 131 2.78 -5.84 -10.74
C SER A 131 2.91 -7.29 -10.30
N LYS A 132 2.83 -7.54 -8.99
CA LYS A 132 2.92 -8.88 -8.38
C LYS A 132 1.58 -9.55 -8.16
N THR A 133 0.49 -8.76 -8.13
CA THR A 133 -0.87 -9.29 -7.94
C THR A 133 -1.30 -10.07 -9.19
N LEU A 134 -1.75 -11.29 -8.99
CA LEU A 134 -2.20 -12.15 -10.09
C LEU A 134 -3.50 -11.63 -10.70
N ILE A 135 -3.66 -11.86 -12.01
CA ILE A 135 -4.89 -11.54 -12.71
C ILE A 135 -5.91 -12.65 -12.43
N SER A 136 -7.14 -12.25 -12.14
CA SER A 136 -8.27 -13.14 -11.91
C SER A 136 -9.29 -13.00 -13.02
N ASP A 137 -9.90 -14.11 -13.41
CA ASP A 137 -11.07 -14.08 -14.29
C ASP A 137 -12.32 -13.62 -13.53
N ALA A 138 -13.34 -13.13 -14.27
CA ALA A 138 -14.58 -12.65 -13.68
C ALA A 138 -15.28 -13.73 -12.83
N SER A 139 -15.20 -15.01 -13.22
CA SER A 139 -15.79 -16.15 -12.53
C SER A 139 -15.06 -16.58 -11.25
N GLN A 140 -13.80 -16.15 -11.06
CA GLN A 140 -12.99 -16.53 -9.90
C GLN A 140 -13.30 -15.66 -8.68
N LYS A 141 -13.08 -16.21 -7.48
CA LYS A 141 -13.32 -15.50 -6.21
C LYS A 141 -12.29 -14.39 -5.90
N GLY A 142 -11.20 -14.32 -6.67
CA GLY A 142 -10.05 -13.46 -6.36
C GLY A 142 -9.00 -14.17 -5.47
N HIS A 143 -7.99 -13.44 -5.05
CA HIS A 143 -6.88 -13.94 -4.23
C HIS A 143 -7.00 -13.39 -2.81
N ALA A 144 -6.73 -14.21 -1.81
CA ALA A 144 -6.77 -13.78 -0.42
C ALA A 144 -5.72 -12.67 -0.15
N LEU A 145 -6.09 -11.65 0.62
CA LEU A 145 -5.18 -10.55 0.98
C LEU A 145 -4.00 -11.04 1.82
N ILE A 146 -4.20 -12.09 2.63
CA ILE A 146 -3.12 -12.71 3.40
C ILE A 146 -2.03 -13.28 2.49
N ASP A 147 -2.41 -13.91 1.38
CA ASP A 147 -1.47 -14.52 0.43
C ASP A 147 -0.83 -13.47 -0.50
N THR A 148 -1.57 -12.39 -0.79
CA THR A 148 -1.13 -11.37 -1.74
C THR A 148 -0.20 -10.34 -1.11
N ILE A 149 -0.55 -9.84 0.08
CA ILE A 149 0.18 -8.76 0.77
C ILE A 149 0.54 -9.09 2.22
N GLY A 150 0.28 -10.32 2.68
CA GLY A 150 0.57 -10.75 4.05
C GLY A 150 -0.33 -10.10 5.09
N MET A 151 -1.52 -9.63 4.70
CA MET A 151 -2.43 -8.92 5.60
C MET A 151 -3.23 -9.91 6.44
N GLY A 152 -3.08 -9.81 7.77
CA GLY A 152 -3.97 -10.46 8.72
C GLY A 152 -5.11 -9.51 9.16
N GLY A 153 -6.20 -10.10 9.67
CA GLY A 153 -7.41 -9.33 10.05
C GLY A 153 -8.28 -8.95 8.86
N ASN A 154 -9.23 -8.05 9.08
CA ASN A 154 -10.15 -7.58 8.04
C ASN A 154 -9.67 -6.26 7.46
N ALA A 155 -9.69 -6.14 6.15
CA ALA A 155 -9.49 -4.86 5.49
C ALA A 155 -10.72 -3.97 5.74
N VAL A 156 -10.46 -2.72 6.06
CA VAL A 156 -11.49 -1.71 6.36
C VAL A 156 -11.66 -0.76 5.19
N HIS A 157 -10.56 -0.42 4.53
CA HIS A 157 -10.59 0.50 3.41
C HIS A 157 -9.43 0.24 2.44
N ALA A 158 -9.70 0.46 1.15
CA ALA A 158 -8.69 0.44 0.11
C ALA A 158 -8.64 1.82 -0.57
N ILE A 159 -7.44 2.31 -0.81
CA ILE A 159 -7.17 3.65 -1.35
C ILE A 159 -6.27 3.48 -2.56
N CYS A 160 -6.67 4.02 -3.70
CA CYS A 160 -5.82 4.09 -4.88
C CYS A 160 -5.19 5.48 -4.99
N ILE A 161 -3.87 5.52 -5.13
CA ILE A 161 -3.11 6.73 -5.38
C ILE A 161 -2.52 6.61 -6.76
N LYS A 162 -2.90 7.51 -7.64
CA LYS A 162 -2.36 7.55 -9.00
C LYS A 162 -0.89 7.96 -8.96
N LYS A 163 -0.11 7.47 -9.93
CA LYS A 163 1.31 7.79 -10.01
C LYS A 163 1.60 9.29 -10.01
N ASP A 164 0.79 10.05 -10.74
CA ASP A 164 0.93 11.51 -10.84
C ASP A 164 0.65 12.22 -9.49
N GLU A 165 -0.19 11.61 -8.65
CA GLU A 165 -0.50 12.11 -7.30
C GLU A 165 0.57 11.75 -6.26
N LEU A 166 1.48 10.82 -6.58
CA LEU A 166 2.59 10.46 -5.70
C LEU A 166 3.63 11.59 -5.59
N GLU A 167 3.76 12.43 -6.60
CA GLU A 167 4.67 13.57 -6.61
C GLU A 167 4.21 14.66 -5.64
N ASP A 168 2.89 14.77 -5.41
CA ASP A 168 2.27 15.71 -4.47
C ASP A 168 2.04 15.10 -3.06
N ALA A 169 2.74 14.03 -2.73
CA ALA A 169 2.54 13.32 -1.46
C ALA A 169 2.79 14.19 -0.21
N ALA A 170 3.59 15.24 -0.33
CA ALA A 170 3.86 16.18 0.75
C ALA A 170 2.61 16.96 1.22
N THR A 171 1.65 17.19 0.32
CA THR A 171 0.40 17.89 0.63
C THR A 171 -0.69 16.96 1.14
N LYS A 172 -0.51 15.64 0.99
CA LYS A 172 -1.51 14.63 1.34
C LYS A 172 -1.23 14.00 2.70
N ARG A 173 -2.32 13.61 3.35
CA ARG A 173 -2.28 12.91 4.64
C ARG A 173 -3.28 11.76 4.65
N LEU A 174 -2.91 10.65 5.28
CA LEU A 174 -3.81 9.55 5.56
C LEU A 174 -4.57 9.84 6.85
N ILE A 175 -5.89 9.87 6.76
CA ILE A 175 -6.79 10.05 7.90
C ILE A 175 -7.37 8.69 8.26
N MET A 176 -7.32 8.34 9.55
CA MET A 176 -7.93 7.13 10.11
C MET A 176 -8.90 7.49 11.22
N PHE A 177 -10.02 6.80 11.24
CA PHE A 177 -11.05 6.90 12.26
C PHE A 177 -11.17 5.58 12.99
N THR A 178 -11.29 5.63 14.31
CA THR A 178 -11.52 4.43 15.11
C THR A 178 -12.95 4.36 15.62
N LYS A 179 -13.38 3.15 15.97
CA LYS A 179 -14.71 2.91 16.56
C LYS A 179 -14.96 3.73 17.81
N ASN A 180 -13.93 3.98 18.62
CA ASN A 180 -14.01 4.76 19.86
C ASN A 180 -13.88 6.28 19.63
N GLY A 181 -13.98 6.77 18.39
CA GLY A 181 -14.02 8.21 18.08
C GLY A 181 -12.66 8.90 18.10
N ILE A 182 -11.58 8.13 17.97
CA ILE A 182 -10.24 8.70 17.76
C ILE A 182 -10.07 9.01 16.27
N ILE A 183 -9.54 10.18 15.98
CA ILE A 183 -9.17 10.59 14.63
C ILE A 183 -7.68 10.84 14.58
N LYS A 184 -7.02 10.34 13.55
CA LYS A 184 -5.60 10.51 13.35
C LYS A 184 -5.29 10.90 11.92
N ALA A 185 -4.47 11.93 11.76
CA ALA A 185 -3.86 12.31 10.48
C ALA A 185 -2.37 12.00 10.51
N THR A 186 -1.85 11.40 9.43
CA THR A 186 -0.44 11.07 9.27
C THR A 186 0.01 11.50 7.87
N PRO A 187 1.20 12.14 7.72
CA PRO A 187 1.71 12.51 6.40
C PRO A 187 1.78 11.30 5.47
N MET A 188 1.33 11.47 4.23
CA MET A 188 1.29 10.38 3.27
C MET A 188 2.67 9.83 2.93
N GLU A 189 3.70 10.67 2.94
CA GLU A 189 5.09 10.28 2.69
C GLU A 189 5.59 9.14 3.60
N GLU A 190 5.05 9.05 4.82
CA GLU A 190 5.44 7.98 5.75
C GLU A 190 4.99 6.58 5.30
N PHE A 191 4.01 6.49 4.40
CA PHE A 191 3.47 5.24 3.88
C PHE A 191 4.04 4.86 2.50
N LEU A 192 4.61 5.82 1.77
CA LEU A 192 5.17 5.61 0.44
C LEU A 192 6.55 4.93 0.44
N LYS A 193 7.21 4.82 1.59
CA LYS A 193 8.56 4.24 1.74
C LYS A 193 8.57 2.72 1.65
N CYS A 194 8.07 2.16 0.55
CA CYS A 194 8.30 0.79 0.04
C CYS A 194 8.35 -0.38 1.05
N ARG A 195 7.58 -0.36 2.12
CA ARG A 195 7.45 -1.50 3.05
C ARG A 195 6.05 -2.08 2.95
N THR A 196 5.97 -3.40 3.01
CA THR A 196 4.70 -4.13 2.83
C THR A 196 3.74 -4.00 4.00
N ASN A 197 4.21 -3.58 5.18
CA ASN A 197 3.40 -3.51 6.39
C ASN A 197 3.89 -2.37 7.27
N LEU A 198 3.06 -1.35 7.48
CA LEU A 198 3.39 -0.18 8.28
C LEU A 198 2.26 0.08 9.29
N GLN A 199 2.60 0.11 10.59
CA GLN A 199 1.63 0.55 11.59
C GLN A 199 1.31 2.04 11.39
N GLY A 200 0.04 2.33 11.12
CA GLY A 200 -0.46 3.68 10.87
C GLY A 200 -0.96 4.39 12.13
N ILE A 201 -1.51 3.63 13.08
CA ILE A 201 -2.05 4.15 14.33
C ILE A 201 -1.77 3.16 15.47
N VAL A 202 -1.55 3.67 16.68
CA VAL A 202 -1.51 2.86 17.90
C VAL A 202 -2.91 2.89 18.53
N LEU A 203 -3.59 1.76 18.53
CA LEU A 203 -4.95 1.61 19.08
C LEU A 203 -4.91 1.41 20.59
N ASN A 204 -5.98 1.81 21.26
CA ASN A 204 -6.23 1.40 22.63
C ASN A 204 -6.78 -0.05 22.64
N ASP A 205 -6.76 -0.69 23.82
CA ASP A 205 -7.27 -2.05 23.97
C ASP A 205 -8.76 -2.12 23.56
N GLY A 206 -9.06 -3.06 22.67
CA GLY A 206 -10.41 -3.27 22.15
C GLY A 206 -10.87 -2.29 21.06
N ASP A 207 -10.11 -1.24 20.76
CA ASP A 207 -10.44 -0.30 19.67
C ASP A 207 -10.05 -0.86 18.31
N LYS A 208 -10.75 -0.41 17.26
CA LYS A 208 -10.49 -0.81 15.87
C LYS A 208 -10.64 0.38 14.92
N VAL A 209 -9.86 0.38 13.85
CA VAL A 209 -10.09 1.30 12.75
C VAL A 209 -11.39 0.91 12.04
N CYS A 210 -12.25 1.88 11.80
CA CYS A 210 -13.53 1.68 11.08
C CYS A 210 -13.57 2.39 9.72
N HIS A 211 -12.76 3.42 9.51
CA HIS A 211 -12.70 4.14 8.24
C HIS A 211 -11.33 4.78 8.02
N ALA A 212 -10.92 4.90 6.76
CA ALA A 212 -9.72 5.63 6.38
C ALA A 212 -9.88 6.26 4.99
N TYR A 213 -9.21 7.36 4.74
CA TYR A 213 -9.12 7.98 3.42
C TYR A 213 -7.88 8.87 3.30
N VAL A 214 -7.48 9.20 2.08
CA VAL A 214 -6.43 10.19 1.82
C VAL A 214 -7.06 11.56 1.67
N SER A 215 -6.56 12.51 2.43
CA SER A 215 -6.99 13.89 2.46
C SER A 215 -5.92 14.78 1.82
N ASP A 216 -6.37 15.75 1.02
CA ASP A 216 -5.56 16.90 0.65
C ASP A 216 -5.73 17.96 1.75
N THR A 217 -4.61 18.46 2.30
CA THR A 217 -4.64 19.40 3.43
C THR A 217 -5.31 20.72 3.09
N GLU A 218 -5.33 21.12 1.82
CA GLU A 218 -5.89 22.41 1.39
C GLU A 218 -7.41 22.32 1.16
N HIS A 219 -7.88 21.21 0.61
CA HIS A 219 -9.26 21.08 0.14
C HIS A 219 -10.17 20.30 1.10
N ASP A 220 -9.62 19.52 2.03
CA ASP A 220 -10.41 18.75 2.98
C ASP A 220 -10.86 19.61 4.16
N THR A 221 -12.13 20.03 4.14
CA THR A 221 -12.68 20.98 5.12
C THR A 221 -13.43 20.28 6.23
N THR A 222 -14.43 19.50 5.89
CA THR A 222 -15.35 18.87 6.87
C THR A 222 -15.72 17.45 6.48
N ARG A 223 -16.04 16.62 7.49
CA ARG A 223 -16.55 15.25 7.32
C ARG A 223 -17.65 14.97 8.31
N LEU A 224 -18.73 14.35 7.85
CA LEU A 224 -19.76 13.81 8.71
C LEU A 224 -19.31 12.45 9.26
N VAL A 225 -19.10 12.36 10.56
CA VAL A 225 -18.85 11.10 11.27
C VAL A 225 -20.14 10.65 11.91
N TYR A 226 -20.47 9.36 11.75
CA TYR A 226 -21.73 8.81 12.24
C TYR A 226 -21.55 7.47 12.92
N THR A 227 -22.51 7.13 13.78
CA THR A 227 -22.47 5.95 14.65
C THR A 227 -23.53 4.93 14.27
N ASN A 228 -23.36 3.70 14.78
CA ASN A 228 -24.33 2.63 14.66
C ASN A 228 -25.69 3.01 15.25
N GLY A 229 -25.70 3.79 16.35
CA GLY A 229 -26.90 4.28 17.03
C GLY A 229 -27.62 5.45 16.34
N GLY A 230 -27.17 5.88 15.15
CA GLY A 230 -27.84 6.94 14.41
C GLY A 230 -27.51 8.36 14.87
N MET A 231 -26.40 8.53 15.56
CA MET A 231 -25.86 9.84 15.93
C MET A 231 -24.88 10.32 14.86
N GLY A 232 -24.73 11.64 14.70
CA GLY A 232 -23.79 12.24 13.75
C GLY A 232 -23.19 13.55 14.23
N LEU A 233 -22.01 13.88 13.74
CA LEU A 233 -21.30 15.10 13.97
C LEU A 233 -20.47 15.48 12.74
N ILE A 234 -20.50 16.74 12.33
CA ILE A 234 -19.57 17.25 11.33
C ILE A 234 -18.28 17.67 12.03
N VAL A 235 -17.17 17.03 11.64
CA VAL A 235 -15.83 17.33 12.16
C VAL A 235 -15.11 18.24 11.18
N ASP A 236 -14.53 19.32 11.68
CA ASP A 236 -13.64 20.20 10.93
C ASP A 236 -12.25 19.54 10.85
N MET A 237 -11.89 19.09 9.67
CA MET A 237 -10.64 18.35 9.43
C MET A 237 -9.38 19.21 9.59
N LYS A 238 -9.51 20.54 9.58
CA LYS A 238 -8.39 21.46 9.87
C LYS A 238 -7.96 21.40 11.34
N GLN A 239 -8.86 20.97 12.23
CA GLN A 239 -8.56 20.81 13.66
C GLN A 239 -7.87 19.48 13.98
N VAL A 240 -7.81 18.53 13.02
CA VAL A 240 -7.13 17.25 13.20
C VAL A 240 -5.64 17.44 13.03
N THR A 241 -4.91 17.33 14.14
CA THR A 241 -3.45 17.50 14.16
C THR A 241 -2.77 16.36 13.41
N THR A 242 -1.87 16.70 12.50
CA THR A 242 -1.03 15.72 11.80
C THR A 242 0.09 15.26 12.73
N THR A 243 0.25 13.95 12.87
CA THR A 243 1.23 13.31 13.77
C THR A 243 1.94 12.15 13.10
N ALA A 244 3.11 11.76 13.63
CA ALA A 244 3.86 10.60 13.14
C ALA A 244 3.06 9.28 13.28
N ARG A 245 3.41 8.25 12.49
CA ARG A 245 2.69 6.97 12.41
C ARG A 245 2.45 6.31 13.77
N LEU A 246 3.45 6.19 14.60
CA LEU A 246 3.43 5.45 15.86
C LEU A 246 2.83 6.24 17.03
N THR A 247 1.71 6.93 16.81
CA THR A 247 0.96 7.65 17.84
C THR A 247 -0.50 7.23 17.88
N LYS A 248 -1.22 7.56 18.97
CA LYS A 248 -2.60 7.15 19.16
C LYS A 248 -3.66 8.01 18.46
N GLY A 249 -3.30 9.20 17.97
CA GLY A 249 -4.30 10.16 17.47
C GLY A 249 -5.00 10.93 18.59
N THR A 250 -6.11 11.60 18.25
CA THR A 250 -6.85 12.48 19.17
C THR A 250 -8.32 12.08 19.26
N VAL A 251 -8.90 12.10 20.46
CA VAL A 251 -10.33 11.87 20.64
C VAL A 251 -11.10 13.12 20.25
N HIS A 252 -11.97 13.00 19.24
CA HIS A 252 -12.79 14.09 18.72
C HIS A 252 -14.27 13.94 19.09
N LEU A 253 -14.74 12.74 19.39
CA LEU A 253 -16.15 12.41 19.61
C LEU A 253 -16.38 11.93 21.03
N SER A 254 -17.54 12.33 21.60
CA SER A 254 -18.06 11.77 22.83
C SER A 254 -19.05 10.66 22.47
N LEU A 255 -18.73 9.41 22.80
CA LEU A 255 -19.48 8.22 22.39
C LEU A 255 -19.92 7.41 23.60
N PRO A 256 -20.94 7.83 24.35
CA PRO A 256 -21.48 7.05 25.47
C PRO A 256 -22.20 5.81 24.90
N ASN A 257 -21.61 4.63 25.05
CA ASN A 257 -22.17 3.32 24.67
C ASN A 257 -22.51 3.16 23.18
N ASP A 258 -21.78 3.84 22.29
CA ASP A 258 -21.95 3.76 20.84
C ASP A 258 -20.60 3.67 20.14
N GLU A 259 -20.58 3.26 18.87
CA GLU A 259 -19.37 3.13 18.08
C GLU A 259 -19.51 3.90 16.75
N VAL A 260 -18.41 4.49 16.29
CA VAL A 260 -18.34 5.06 14.95
C VAL A 260 -18.51 3.94 13.93
N CYS A 261 -19.49 4.09 13.05
CA CYS A 261 -19.80 3.19 11.97
C CYS A 261 -19.11 3.60 10.64
N GLY A 262 -19.02 4.92 10.41
CA GLY A 262 -18.42 5.39 9.16
C GLY A 262 -18.29 6.91 9.09
N VAL A 263 -17.78 7.34 7.93
CA VAL A 263 -17.50 8.74 7.63
C VAL A 263 -18.04 9.03 6.22
N CYS A 264 -18.65 10.20 6.05
CA CYS A 264 -19.22 10.65 4.80
C CYS A 264 -18.67 12.04 4.43
N THR A 265 -18.57 12.33 3.14
CA THR A 265 -18.23 13.69 2.67
C THR A 265 -19.40 14.63 2.92
N THR A 266 -19.08 15.92 3.07
CA THR A 266 -20.07 17.01 3.27
C THR A 266 -20.13 17.93 2.06
N ASP A 267 -19.74 17.45 0.88
CA ASP A 267 -19.68 18.24 -0.36
C ASP A 267 -21.09 18.50 -0.96
N GLN A 268 -22.07 17.72 -0.53
CA GLN A 268 -23.48 17.86 -0.89
C GLN A 268 -24.25 18.47 0.26
N GLN A 269 -25.38 19.07 -0.02
CA GLN A 269 -26.27 19.68 1.01
C GLN A 269 -27.04 18.64 1.83
N GLU A 270 -27.17 17.44 1.30
CA GLU A 270 -28.01 16.39 1.86
C GLU A 270 -27.31 15.05 1.92
N VAL A 271 -27.73 14.23 2.88
CA VAL A 271 -27.30 12.84 3.01
C VAL A 271 -28.50 11.91 3.16
N CYS A 272 -28.33 10.69 2.68
CA CYS A 272 -29.26 9.59 2.91
C CYS A 272 -28.69 8.66 3.99
N VAL A 273 -29.41 8.51 5.08
CA VAL A 273 -29.14 7.54 6.15
C VAL A 273 -29.87 6.25 5.80
N ILE A 274 -29.15 5.15 5.72
CA ILE A 274 -29.71 3.81 5.43
C ILE A 274 -29.48 2.91 6.63
N THR A 275 -30.50 2.16 7.03
CA THR A 275 -30.42 1.25 8.18
C THR A 275 -30.30 -0.21 7.74
N THR A 276 -29.86 -1.07 8.66
CA THR A 276 -29.71 -2.52 8.44
C THR A 276 -31.04 -3.21 8.12
N LYS A 277 -32.16 -2.66 8.56
CA LYS A 277 -33.51 -3.15 8.24
C LYS A 277 -34.10 -2.58 6.95
N GLY A 278 -33.29 -1.81 6.18
CA GLY A 278 -33.70 -1.28 4.88
C GLY A 278 -34.51 0.02 4.92
N TYR A 279 -34.57 0.70 6.07
CA TYR A 279 -35.17 2.03 6.13
C TYR A 279 -34.16 3.07 5.60
N ALA A 280 -34.69 4.08 4.92
CA ALA A 280 -33.89 5.19 4.43
C ALA A 280 -34.52 6.53 4.88
N LYS A 281 -33.67 7.46 5.31
CA LYS A 281 -34.06 8.82 5.69
C LYS A 281 -33.13 9.83 5.03
N ARG A 282 -33.70 10.88 4.48
CA ARG A 282 -32.97 12.05 3.96
C ARG A 282 -32.80 13.05 5.10
N CYS A 283 -31.60 13.59 5.23
CA CYS A 283 -31.24 14.62 6.23
C CYS A 283 -30.49 15.75 5.53
N GLU A 284 -30.80 16.98 5.92
CA GLU A 284 -30.05 18.17 5.51
C GLU A 284 -28.82 18.35 6.39
N LEU A 285 -27.67 18.67 5.79
CA LEU A 285 -26.40 18.82 6.52
C LEU A 285 -26.38 20.11 7.35
N ASP A 286 -27.12 21.14 6.94
CA ASP A 286 -27.19 22.40 7.67
C ASP A 286 -27.82 22.26 9.06
N GLU A 287 -28.63 21.22 9.28
CA GLU A 287 -29.19 20.89 10.58
C GLU A 287 -28.19 20.19 11.51
N ILE A 288 -27.03 19.76 10.97
CA ILE A 288 -26.03 18.99 11.71
C ILE A 288 -24.98 19.95 12.28
N LEU A 289 -24.72 19.83 13.57
CA LEU A 289 -23.74 20.68 14.26
C LEU A 289 -22.32 20.41 13.79
N ILE A 290 -21.56 21.47 13.54
CA ILE A 290 -20.11 21.39 13.33
C ILE A 290 -19.42 21.36 14.69
N GLY A 291 -18.72 20.27 14.98
CA GLY A 291 -17.93 20.12 16.20
C GLY A 291 -16.75 21.07 16.22
N LYS A 292 -16.86 22.15 17.01
CA LYS A 292 -15.79 23.16 17.17
C LYS A 292 -14.79 22.83 18.29
N LYS A 293 -15.00 21.73 19.01
CA LYS A 293 -14.16 21.31 20.16
C LYS A 293 -13.90 19.82 20.14
N ARG A 294 -12.79 19.40 20.77
CA ARG A 294 -12.54 17.99 21.07
C ARG A 294 -13.63 17.45 21.98
N LYS A 295 -14.04 16.19 21.79
CA LYS A 295 -15.15 15.53 22.50
C LYS A 295 -16.48 16.30 22.37
N ALA A 296 -16.79 16.71 21.14
CA ALA A 296 -18.07 17.33 20.83
C ALA A 296 -19.21 16.31 20.95
N ASP A 297 -20.35 16.77 21.44
CA ASP A 297 -21.58 15.97 21.52
C ASP A 297 -22.15 15.78 20.10
N MET A 298 -22.63 14.59 19.82
CA MET A 298 -23.26 14.24 18.55
C MET A 298 -24.77 14.52 18.61
N ILE A 299 -25.35 14.78 17.45
CA ILE A 299 -26.80 14.94 17.29
C ILE A 299 -27.43 13.67 16.72
N ARG A 300 -28.72 13.48 16.97
CA ARG A 300 -29.48 12.36 16.41
C ARG A 300 -29.88 12.63 14.96
N LEU A 301 -29.38 11.84 14.03
CA LEU A 301 -29.70 11.90 12.60
C LEU A 301 -31.00 11.14 12.30
N THR A 302 -31.18 10.00 12.94
CA THR A 302 -32.34 9.15 12.76
C THR A 302 -32.72 8.44 14.04
N SER A 303 -34.01 8.15 14.20
CA SER A 303 -34.51 7.26 15.26
C SER A 303 -34.55 5.85 14.72
N LEU A 304 -33.92 4.92 15.44
CA LEU A 304 -33.85 3.52 15.07
C LEU A 304 -34.89 2.71 15.84
N GLY A 305 -35.47 1.72 15.16
CA GLY A 305 -36.31 0.72 15.81
C GLY A 305 -35.49 -0.28 16.62
N GLU A 306 -36.14 -1.13 17.42
CA GLU A 306 -35.50 -2.15 18.22
C GLU A 306 -34.64 -3.09 17.34
N GLY A 307 -33.38 -3.24 17.68
CA GLY A 307 -32.40 -4.07 16.93
C GLY A 307 -32.07 -3.57 15.53
N ASP A 308 -32.37 -2.31 15.19
CA ASP A 308 -31.93 -1.67 13.95
C ASP A 308 -30.65 -0.86 14.20
N GLN A 309 -29.83 -0.69 13.17
CA GLN A 309 -28.58 0.06 13.21
C GLN A 309 -28.39 0.84 11.91
N VAL A 310 -27.59 1.90 11.93
CA VAL A 310 -27.18 2.56 10.71
C VAL A 310 -26.23 1.63 9.94
N PHE A 311 -26.60 1.33 8.72
CA PHE A 311 -25.76 0.58 7.80
C PHE A 311 -24.77 1.48 7.09
N LYS A 312 -25.25 2.57 6.47
CA LYS A 312 -24.43 3.50 5.71
C LYS A 312 -25.09 4.88 5.60
N ILE A 313 -24.25 5.92 5.58
CA ILE A 313 -24.68 7.26 5.16
C ILE A 313 -23.97 7.61 3.87
N THR A 314 -24.71 8.11 2.89
CA THR A 314 -24.18 8.50 1.58
C THR A 314 -24.63 9.91 1.22
N PRO A 315 -23.75 10.74 0.61
CA PRO A 315 -24.15 12.07 0.13
C PRO A 315 -25.19 11.91 -0.99
N MET A 316 -26.13 12.86 -1.05
CA MET A 316 -27.14 12.94 -2.08
C MET A 316 -27.04 14.26 -2.84
N ASP A 317 -27.03 14.20 -4.16
CA ASP A 317 -27.23 15.38 -4.99
C ASP A 317 -28.74 15.72 -5.00
N PRO A 318 -29.14 16.89 -4.45
CA PRO A 318 -30.54 17.31 -4.44
C PRO A 318 -31.14 17.50 -5.85
N ARG A 319 -30.27 17.67 -6.87
CA ARG A 319 -30.67 17.80 -8.28
C ARG A 319 -30.87 16.46 -8.97
N ALA A 320 -30.43 15.36 -8.36
CA ALA A 320 -30.64 14.01 -8.90
C ALA A 320 -32.14 13.66 -8.81
N SER A 321 -32.92 14.25 -9.73
CA SER A 321 -34.36 14.00 -9.87
C SER A 321 -34.58 12.56 -10.36
N HIS A 322 -35.47 11.83 -9.68
CA HIS A 322 -36.15 10.62 -10.16
C HIS A 322 -35.28 9.56 -10.85
N GLY A 323 -34.58 8.78 -10.11
CA GLY A 323 -33.93 7.56 -10.63
C GLY A 323 -32.50 7.30 -10.22
N THR A 324 -31.94 8.01 -9.26
CA THR A 324 -30.65 7.60 -8.67
C THR A 324 -30.86 6.26 -7.97
N LYS A 325 -30.44 5.19 -8.62
CA LYS A 325 -30.43 3.87 -8.02
C LYS A 325 -29.30 3.80 -7.03
N LEU A 326 -29.62 3.72 -5.76
CA LEU A 326 -28.67 3.39 -4.72
C LEU A 326 -28.36 1.90 -4.89
N MET A 327 -27.21 1.58 -5.46
CA MET A 327 -26.73 0.21 -5.46
C MET A 327 -26.01 -0.02 -4.13
N VAL A 328 -26.67 -0.77 -3.26
CA VAL A 328 -26.07 -1.31 -2.04
C VAL A 328 -25.42 -2.63 -2.45
N TYR A 329 -24.10 -2.69 -2.45
CA TYR A 329 -23.33 -3.91 -2.67
C TYR A 329 -23.12 -4.63 -1.34
#